data_4515b724aea6330cb5aaacaa93fb7f40
#
_entry.id   4515b724aea6330cb5aaacaa93fb7f40
#
_cell.length_a   1.000
_cell.length_b   1.000
_cell.length_c   1.000
_cell.angle_alpha   90.00
_cell.angle_beta   90.00
_cell.angle_gamma   90.00
#
_symmetry.space_group_name_H-M   'P 1'
#
loop_
_entity.id
_entity.type
_entity.pdbx_description
1 polymer ?
#
loop_
_entity_poly.entity_id
_entity_poly.type
_entity_poly.pdbx_seq_one_letter_code
_entity_poly.pdbx_strand_id
1 'polypeptide(L)'
;MIMRLKTAAIAVLTALPVLFGSISASSAPQDRVPVSVEFSRLGNDLSVVYKFARSVAKFSFAYTAVADRDTTWEVKTAGVRLNGRDVVRASGSFDRFELLVHAGVETSAIAYPAVTALGSDAIVVYPGYFIANRDGFETTLKFNTGGSDIVVGLPNNAASWTVPPNFPPSPVSASRYVYLGPRAQIPDSIGTFVFATGTPDWMKGEVIRTLHAVIPFYERQLGRKLPSPATAYAVNFPLESQDTASFRADVTDDFMVLLRFWGPTWSQPGPDQVGLIHEIVSHEAFHFWNGSLFFPSEGEVNPWLHEGSATYMSWVAQSELFGVNPEARRHHMENSLNSCIEALGGSYLVGALHAHGWGSATYDCGEVAQWLSDVGVRKSTNNSQNIFSLWVKLFAAAEAHKGSYSTADFLSLVRTFDPATRAALGLFLVQDGRERWTQLPALLAPLGIKASVGEAPERRLRETIMWHLLRTNCEAGFYGFWAKEGGMLLQTGQGCGPLAGDPTIVSVEGHNLFSEARAAYSAVHDRCAAAGSLTIGQKNGGDIHVRCSEPLLDPLPSFKLGNDGLMR
;
A
#
# COMPACT_ATOMS: atom_id res chain seq x y z
N MET A 1 39.14 18.18 -51.80
CA MET A 1 39.14 16.83 -52.44
C MET A 1 37.70 16.33 -52.45
N ILE A 2 37.19 16.19 -53.62
CA ILE A 2 35.79 16.02 -54.02
C ILE A 2 35.35 14.60 -53.64
N MET A 3 34.20 14.41 -53.00
CA MET A 3 33.56 13.10 -52.95
C MET A 3 32.06 13.18 -53.15
N ARG A 4 31.64 12.39 -54.08
CA ARG A 4 30.39 12.34 -54.84
C ARG A 4 29.18 11.95 -54.01
N LEU A 5 28.06 12.66 -54.22
CA LEU A 5 26.70 12.21 -53.93
C LEU A 5 26.36 10.96 -54.76
N LYS A 6 25.74 9.95 -54.08
CA LYS A 6 24.97 8.93 -54.76
C LYS A 6 23.50 9.09 -54.38
N THR A 7 22.72 9.43 -55.36
CA THR A 7 21.27 9.48 -55.40
C THR A 7 20.72 8.03 -55.34
N ALA A 8 19.87 7.73 -54.38
CA ALA A 8 19.06 6.51 -54.35
C ALA A 8 17.60 6.89 -54.58
N ALA A 9 17.04 6.31 -55.63
CA ALA A 9 15.66 6.51 -56.03
C ALA A 9 14.68 5.88 -55.03
N ILE A 10 13.69 6.65 -54.62
CA ILE A 10 12.56 6.19 -53.82
C ILE A 10 11.48 5.70 -54.78
N ALA A 11 11.22 4.39 -54.77
CA ALA A 11 10.06 3.81 -55.41
C ALA A 11 8.84 4.01 -54.49
N VAL A 12 7.89 4.80 -54.96
CA VAL A 12 6.59 4.97 -54.31
C VAL A 12 5.73 3.77 -54.68
N LEU A 13 5.56 2.84 -53.75
CA LEU A 13 4.52 1.82 -53.80
C LEU A 13 3.23 2.40 -53.18
N THR A 14 2.27 2.71 -54.02
CA THR A 14 0.89 3.01 -53.65
C THR A 14 0.20 1.71 -53.18
N ALA A 15 0.11 1.50 -51.87
CA ALA A 15 -0.73 0.45 -51.30
C ALA A 15 -2.16 0.99 -51.13
N LEU A 16 -3.10 0.41 -51.86
CA LEU A 16 -4.54 0.57 -51.61
C LEU A 16 -4.86 0.06 -50.21
N PRO A 17 -5.63 0.81 -49.40
CA PRO A 17 -6.16 0.29 -48.15
C PRO A 17 -7.33 -0.66 -48.48
N VAL A 18 -7.10 -1.96 -48.27
CA VAL A 18 -8.18 -2.93 -48.17
C VAL A 18 -8.87 -2.67 -46.82
N LEU A 19 -10.02 -2.04 -46.88
CA LEU A 19 -10.94 -1.90 -45.74
C LEU A 19 -11.49 -3.30 -45.38
N PHE A 20 -10.77 -4.04 -44.56
CA PHE A 20 -11.38 -5.10 -43.77
C PHE A 20 -12.23 -4.42 -42.67
N GLY A 21 -13.49 -4.25 -42.98
CA GLY A 21 -14.50 -3.98 -41.98
C GLY A 21 -14.51 -5.14 -40.98
N SER A 22 -13.87 -4.96 -39.85
CA SER A 22 -14.04 -5.82 -38.67
C SER A 22 -15.51 -5.70 -38.27
N ILE A 23 -16.36 -6.57 -38.77
CA ILE A 23 -17.67 -6.83 -38.19
C ILE A 23 -17.38 -7.37 -36.80
N SER A 24 -17.35 -6.48 -35.79
CA SER A 24 -17.47 -6.89 -34.40
C SER A 24 -18.80 -7.63 -34.30
N ALA A 25 -18.74 -8.94 -34.34
CA ALA A 25 -19.87 -9.78 -33.99
C ALA A 25 -20.25 -9.38 -32.56
N SER A 26 -21.30 -8.58 -32.43
CA SER A 26 -22.00 -8.38 -31.16
C SER A 26 -22.41 -9.78 -30.70
N SER A 27 -21.64 -10.36 -29.80
CA SER A 27 -22.04 -11.59 -29.13
C SER A 27 -23.42 -11.33 -28.55
N ALA A 28 -24.39 -12.16 -28.92
CA ALA A 28 -25.71 -12.14 -28.29
C ALA A 28 -25.50 -12.09 -26.75
N PRO A 29 -26.32 -11.37 -26.00
CA PRO A 29 -26.18 -11.29 -24.54
C PRO A 29 -26.18 -12.72 -24.02
N GLN A 30 -25.04 -13.15 -23.50
CA GLN A 30 -24.87 -14.48 -22.93
C GLN A 30 -25.86 -14.58 -21.77
N ASP A 31 -26.72 -15.63 -21.80
CA ASP A 31 -27.79 -15.85 -20.80
C ASP A 31 -27.13 -16.12 -19.44
N ARG A 32 -26.88 -15.04 -18.69
CA ARG A 32 -26.22 -15.08 -17.37
C ARG A 32 -27.13 -15.74 -16.36
N VAL A 33 -26.55 -16.58 -15.52
CA VAL A 33 -27.30 -17.24 -14.45
C VAL A 33 -27.44 -16.27 -13.26
N PRO A 34 -28.66 -15.87 -12.88
CA PRO A 34 -28.86 -15.13 -11.67
C PRO A 34 -28.39 -15.93 -10.44
N VAL A 35 -27.59 -15.28 -9.60
CA VAL A 35 -27.11 -15.84 -8.33
C VAL A 35 -27.40 -14.88 -7.17
N SER A 36 -28.10 -15.39 -6.15
CA SER A 36 -28.27 -14.69 -4.87
C SER A 36 -27.20 -15.15 -3.90
N VAL A 37 -26.45 -14.20 -3.35
CA VAL A 37 -25.44 -14.44 -2.32
C VAL A 37 -25.97 -13.86 -1.01
N GLU A 38 -26.30 -14.73 -0.07
CA GLU A 38 -26.93 -14.37 1.20
C GLU A 38 -25.88 -14.44 2.32
N PHE A 39 -25.69 -13.33 3.01
CA PHE A 39 -24.75 -13.17 4.11
C PHE A 39 -25.51 -13.20 5.44
N SER A 40 -25.05 -13.98 6.39
CA SER A 40 -25.57 -14.04 7.75
C SER A 40 -24.43 -14.11 8.75
N ARG A 41 -24.42 -13.19 9.72
CA ARG A 41 -23.44 -13.20 10.79
C ARG A 41 -23.68 -14.38 11.75
N LEU A 42 -22.61 -15.07 12.11
CA LEU A 42 -22.59 -16.16 13.09
C LEU A 42 -21.51 -15.86 14.15
N GLY A 43 -21.84 -15.06 15.15
CA GLY A 43 -20.83 -14.54 16.07
C GLY A 43 -19.88 -13.59 15.31
N ASN A 44 -18.59 -13.92 15.29
CA ASN A 44 -17.58 -13.19 14.51
C ASN A 44 -17.37 -13.78 13.11
N ASP A 45 -18.00 -14.90 12.78
CA ASP A 45 -17.90 -15.54 11.48
C ASP A 45 -19.04 -15.11 10.55
N LEU A 46 -18.87 -15.40 9.26
CA LEU A 46 -19.84 -15.10 8.22
C LEU A 46 -20.29 -16.40 7.52
N SER A 47 -21.56 -16.72 7.59
CA SER A 47 -22.19 -17.71 6.71
C SER A 47 -22.57 -17.04 5.39
N VAL A 48 -22.17 -17.66 4.26
CA VAL A 48 -22.45 -17.18 2.91
C VAL A 48 -23.10 -18.25 2.09
N VAL A 49 -24.37 -18.05 1.72
CA VAL A 49 -25.17 -19.00 0.95
C VAL A 49 -25.35 -18.50 -0.48
N TYR A 50 -24.87 -19.28 -1.44
CA TYR A 50 -25.08 -19.06 -2.87
C TYR A 50 -26.30 -19.86 -3.33
N LYS A 51 -27.25 -19.19 -4.02
CA LYS A 51 -28.43 -19.79 -4.62
C LYS A 51 -28.51 -19.39 -6.09
N PHE A 52 -28.52 -20.37 -6.98
CA PHE A 52 -28.54 -20.17 -8.42
C PHE A 52 -29.95 -20.39 -8.97
N ALA A 53 -30.36 -19.59 -9.95
CA ALA A 53 -31.68 -19.76 -10.61
C ALA A 53 -31.78 -21.09 -11.38
N ARG A 54 -30.65 -21.71 -11.72
CA ARG A 54 -30.56 -23.05 -12.33
C ARG A 54 -29.27 -23.73 -11.88
N SER A 55 -29.25 -25.09 -11.93
CA SER A 55 -28.05 -25.85 -11.60
C SER A 55 -26.87 -25.52 -12.52
N VAL A 56 -25.69 -25.42 -11.93
CA VAL A 56 -24.40 -25.14 -12.60
C VAL A 56 -23.40 -26.24 -12.27
N ALA A 57 -22.56 -26.59 -13.24
CA ALA A 57 -21.49 -27.57 -13.03
C ALA A 57 -20.28 -26.98 -12.29
N LYS A 58 -20.09 -25.66 -12.42
CA LYS A 58 -18.97 -24.90 -11.86
C LYS A 58 -19.42 -23.47 -11.57
N PHE A 59 -18.89 -22.91 -10.51
CA PHE A 59 -18.99 -21.50 -10.17
C PHE A 59 -17.59 -20.93 -10.07
N SER A 60 -17.41 -19.65 -10.46
CA SER A 60 -16.13 -18.96 -10.32
C SER A 60 -16.38 -17.59 -9.68
N PHE A 61 -15.55 -17.22 -8.71
CA PHE A 61 -15.52 -15.86 -8.19
C PHE A 61 -14.96 -14.88 -9.23
N ALA A 62 -15.37 -13.62 -9.18
CA ALA A 62 -14.86 -12.57 -10.07
C ALA A 62 -13.35 -12.39 -9.92
N TYR A 63 -12.85 -12.55 -8.72
CA TYR A 63 -11.44 -12.33 -8.39
C TYR A 63 -10.70 -13.64 -8.11
N THR A 64 -9.46 -13.70 -8.59
CA THR A 64 -8.51 -14.76 -8.26
C THR A 64 -8.17 -14.73 -6.78
N ALA A 65 -7.28 -15.51 -6.30
CA ALA A 65 -6.97 -15.73 -4.90
C ALA A 65 -7.14 -14.49 -4.00
N VAL A 66 -7.94 -14.64 -2.96
CA VAL A 66 -7.84 -13.86 -1.74
C VAL A 66 -6.77 -14.57 -0.92
N ALA A 67 -5.77 -13.85 -0.43
CA ALA A 67 -4.61 -14.44 0.25
C ALA A 67 -5.00 -15.32 1.46
N ASP A 68 -6.14 -15.01 2.10
CA ASP A 68 -6.67 -15.72 3.26
C ASP A 68 -7.74 -16.77 2.92
N ARG A 69 -8.17 -16.89 1.63
CA ARG A 69 -9.29 -17.78 1.26
C ARG A 69 -9.03 -19.25 1.62
N ASP A 70 -7.83 -19.72 1.37
CA ASP A 70 -7.49 -21.13 1.61
C ASP A 70 -7.39 -21.46 3.11
N THR A 71 -7.24 -20.47 3.97
CA THR A 71 -7.07 -20.62 5.42
C THR A 71 -8.31 -20.26 6.23
N THR A 72 -9.16 -19.36 5.71
CA THR A 72 -10.30 -18.81 6.46
C THR A 72 -11.67 -19.20 5.89
N TRP A 73 -11.73 -19.77 4.66
CA TRP A 73 -12.99 -20.15 4.03
C TRP A 73 -13.20 -21.66 4.08
N GLU A 74 -14.30 -22.09 4.67
CA GLU A 74 -14.70 -23.48 4.76
C GLU A 74 -15.97 -23.73 3.92
N VAL A 75 -15.94 -24.75 3.04
CA VAL A 75 -17.14 -25.18 2.29
C VAL A 75 -17.97 -26.12 3.18
N LYS A 76 -19.19 -25.72 3.50
CA LYS A 76 -20.13 -26.53 4.32
C LYS A 76 -20.99 -27.49 3.50
N THR A 77 -21.02 -27.34 2.17
CA THR A 77 -21.83 -28.20 1.29
C THR A 77 -21.08 -29.47 0.93
N ALA A 78 -21.65 -30.62 1.25
CA ALA A 78 -21.08 -31.94 0.96
C ALA A 78 -20.84 -32.16 -0.54
N GLY A 79 -19.65 -32.66 -0.88
CA GLY A 79 -19.22 -32.93 -2.26
C GLY A 79 -18.87 -31.70 -3.10
N VAL A 80 -18.90 -30.51 -2.51
CA VAL A 80 -18.43 -29.25 -3.13
C VAL A 80 -17.08 -28.87 -2.51
N ARG A 81 -16.18 -28.29 -3.31
CA ARG A 81 -14.86 -27.83 -2.84
C ARG A 81 -14.44 -26.53 -3.50
N LEU A 82 -13.62 -25.77 -2.81
CA LEU A 82 -12.86 -24.66 -3.37
C LEU A 82 -11.63 -25.17 -4.11
N ASN A 83 -11.31 -24.52 -5.24
CA ASN A 83 -10.09 -24.74 -6.00
C ASN A 83 -9.64 -23.37 -6.54
N GLY A 84 -8.86 -22.63 -5.76
CA GLY A 84 -8.53 -21.25 -6.01
C GLY A 84 -9.80 -20.38 -6.08
N ARG A 85 -10.06 -19.78 -7.26
CA ARG A 85 -11.29 -18.98 -7.46
C ARG A 85 -12.52 -19.80 -7.85
N ASP A 86 -12.39 -21.09 -8.03
CA ASP A 86 -13.45 -21.95 -8.54
C ASP A 86 -14.10 -22.75 -7.41
N VAL A 87 -15.42 -22.91 -7.49
CA VAL A 87 -16.20 -23.83 -6.69
C VAL A 87 -16.67 -24.95 -7.62
N VAL A 88 -16.29 -26.15 -7.30
CA VAL A 88 -16.55 -27.33 -8.13
C VAL A 88 -17.16 -28.46 -7.31
N ARG A 89 -17.99 -29.28 -7.94
CA ARG A 89 -18.49 -30.54 -7.40
C ARG A 89 -17.76 -31.70 -8.06
N ALA A 90 -17.50 -32.74 -7.30
CA ALA A 90 -16.79 -33.94 -7.78
C ALA A 90 -17.52 -34.59 -8.97
N SER A 91 -18.87 -34.56 -8.97
CA SER A 91 -19.73 -35.07 -10.05
C SER A 91 -21.08 -34.35 -10.04
N GLY A 92 -21.65 -34.14 -11.22
CA GLY A 92 -22.95 -33.49 -11.40
C GLY A 92 -22.91 -31.97 -11.30
N SER A 93 -24.06 -31.39 -11.00
CA SER A 93 -24.26 -29.94 -10.86
C SER A 93 -24.81 -29.59 -9.49
N PHE A 94 -24.83 -28.29 -9.17
CA PHE A 94 -25.41 -27.77 -7.93
C PHE A 94 -26.17 -26.46 -8.23
N ASP A 95 -27.22 -26.21 -7.46
CA ASP A 95 -28.00 -24.96 -7.49
C ASP A 95 -27.86 -24.18 -6.19
N ARG A 96 -27.09 -24.72 -5.24
CA ARG A 96 -26.78 -24.09 -3.95
C ARG A 96 -25.45 -24.61 -3.42
N PHE A 97 -24.69 -23.71 -2.78
CA PHE A 97 -23.62 -24.09 -1.85
C PHE A 97 -23.50 -23.07 -0.72
N GLU A 98 -22.82 -23.48 0.34
CA GLU A 98 -22.61 -22.66 1.54
C GLU A 98 -21.14 -22.64 1.94
N LEU A 99 -20.68 -21.46 2.32
CA LEU A 99 -19.37 -21.20 2.90
C LEU A 99 -19.54 -20.70 4.33
N LEU A 100 -18.64 -21.09 5.19
CA LEU A 100 -18.35 -20.41 6.45
C LEU A 100 -17.03 -19.69 6.27
N VAL A 101 -17.03 -18.36 6.51
CA VAL A 101 -15.85 -17.52 6.43
C VAL A 101 -15.53 -17.05 7.83
N HIS A 102 -14.40 -17.51 8.34
CA HIS A 102 -13.91 -17.08 9.64
C HIS A 102 -13.39 -15.65 9.53
N ALA A 103 -13.78 -14.78 10.45
CA ALA A 103 -13.16 -13.48 10.58
C ALA A 103 -11.66 -13.73 10.75
N GLY A 104 -10.88 -13.35 9.77
CA GLY A 104 -9.51 -13.81 9.61
C GLY A 104 -8.68 -13.62 10.86
N VAL A 105 -7.65 -14.42 11.00
CA VAL A 105 -6.64 -14.23 12.03
C VAL A 105 -6.20 -12.78 11.94
N GLU A 106 -6.29 -12.10 13.05
CA GLU A 106 -6.02 -10.67 13.22
C GLU A 106 -4.56 -10.37 12.87
N THR A 107 -4.28 -10.28 11.57
CA THR A 107 -2.95 -10.03 11.06
C THR A 107 -2.90 -8.72 10.29
N SER A 108 -1.88 -7.92 10.54
CA SER A 108 -1.60 -6.71 9.77
C SER A 108 -1.14 -7.00 8.33
N ALA A 109 -0.86 -8.27 8.00
CA ALA A 109 -0.32 -8.64 6.69
C ALA A 109 -1.35 -8.57 5.55
N ILE A 110 -2.66 -8.65 5.85
CA ILE A 110 -3.72 -8.74 4.84
C ILE A 110 -4.39 -7.38 4.60
N ALA A 111 -4.29 -6.86 3.38
CA ALA A 111 -5.10 -5.75 2.89
C ALA A 111 -6.50 -6.25 2.51
N TYR A 112 -7.53 -5.43 2.73
CA TYR A 112 -8.91 -5.73 2.36
C TYR A 112 -9.36 -7.14 2.80
N PRO A 113 -9.35 -7.49 4.10
CA PRO A 113 -9.77 -8.82 4.54
C PRO A 113 -11.22 -9.08 4.16
N ALA A 114 -11.54 -10.32 3.80
CA ALA A 114 -12.89 -10.70 3.41
C ALA A 114 -13.91 -10.43 4.52
N VAL A 115 -13.51 -10.69 5.77
CA VAL A 115 -14.28 -10.43 6.99
C VAL A 115 -13.34 -9.93 8.07
N THR A 116 -13.73 -8.85 8.74
CA THR A 116 -13.03 -8.32 9.92
C THR A 116 -14.01 -8.32 11.10
N ALA A 117 -13.62 -8.94 12.21
CA ALA A 117 -14.39 -8.85 13.44
C ALA A 117 -14.29 -7.43 14.05
N LEU A 118 -15.43 -6.87 14.42
CA LEU A 118 -15.50 -5.61 15.18
C LEU A 118 -15.93 -5.92 16.65
N GLY A 119 -15.00 -6.46 17.42
CA GLY A 119 -15.29 -6.98 18.75
C GLY A 119 -15.94 -8.36 18.70
N SER A 120 -16.85 -8.66 19.62
CA SER A 120 -17.50 -9.98 19.76
C SER A 120 -18.87 -10.09 19.07
N ASP A 121 -19.42 -8.98 18.61
CA ASP A 121 -20.83 -8.86 18.25
C ASP A 121 -21.10 -8.21 16.88
N ALA A 122 -20.07 -7.89 16.13
CA ALA A 122 -20.19 -7.29 14.82
C ALA A 122 -19.05 -7.71 13.88
N ILE A 123 -19.30 -7.57 12.58
CA ILE A 123 -18.30 -7.81 11.53
C ILE A 123 -18.38 -6.71 10.47
N VAL A 124 -17.25 -6.49 9.79
CA VAL A 124 -17.17 -5.78 8.52
C VAL A 124 -16.83 -6.77 7.43
N VAL A 125 -17.62 -6.78 6.38
CA VAL A 125 -17.47 -7.66 5.22
C VAL A 125 -16.95 -6.84 4.04
N TYR A 126 -16.03 -7.40 3.26
CA TYR A 126 -15.60 -6.88 1.96
C TYR A 126 -16.26 -7.69 0.85
N PRO A 127 -17.48 -7.33 0.39
CA PRO A 127 -18.29 -8.19 -0.47
C PRO A 127 -17.72 -8.40 -1.87
N GLY A 128 -16.75 -7.61 -2.30
CA GLY A 128 -16.06 -7.78 -3.58
C GLY A 128 -15.54 -9.20 -3.81
N TYR A 129 -15.06 -9.85 -2.76
CA TYR A 129 -14.53 -11.22 -2.85
C TYR A 129 -15.58 -12.30 -3.05
N PHE A 130 -16.85 -11.97 -2.85
CA PHE A 130 -17.96 -12.91 -2.95
C PHE A 130 -18.74 -12.79 -4.26
N ILE A 131 -18.41 -11.82 -5.10
CA ILE A 131 -19.08 -11.59 -6.38
C ILE A 131 -18.72 -12.71 -7.36
N ALA A 132 -19.73 -13.19 -8.10
CA ALA A 132 -19.55 -14.18 -9.15
C ALA A 132 -18.85 -13.59 -10.39
N ASN A 133 -18.14 -14.42 -11.15
CA ASN A 133 -17.60 -14.03 -12.46
C ASN A 133 -18.74 -13.62 -13.40
N ARG A 134 -18.64 -12.44 -13.98
CA ARG A 134 -19.68 -11.80 -14.79
C ARG A 134 -19.94 -12.47 -16.13
N ASP A 135 -18.96 -13.19 -16.66
CA ASP A 135 -19.13 -13.84 -17.96
C ASP A 135 -20.22 -14.91 -17.93
N GLY A 136 -20.53 -15.44 -16.74
CA GLY A 136 -21.56 -16.48 -16.58
C GLY A 136 -22.68 -16.13 -15.60
N PHE A 137 -22.53 -15.07 -14.79
CA PHE A 137 -23.42 -14.83 -13.65
C PHE A 137 -23.86 -13.38 -13.51
N GLU A 138 -25.05 -13.20 -12.92
CA GLU A 138 -25.55 -11.90 -12.42
C GLU A 138 -25.73 -12.02 -10.91
N THR A 139 -24.97 -11.22 -10.13
CA THR A 139 -24.89 -11.33 -8.68
C THR A 139 -25.81 -10.36 -7.97
N THR A 140 -26.63 -10.85 -7.04
CA THR A 140 -27.34 -10.04 -6.05
C THR A 140 -26.86 -10.44 -4.66
N LEU A 141 -26.32 -9.47 -3.91
CA LEU A 141 -25.90 -9.63 -2.52
C LEU A 141 -27.09 -9.32 -1.60
N LYS A 142 -27.31 -10.14 -0.57
CA LYS A 142 -28.34 -9.94 0.44
C LYS A 142 -27.72 -10.13 1.82
N PHE A 143 -27.92 -9.17 2.71
CA PHE A 143 -27.46 -9.21 4.07
C PHE A 143 -28.65 -9.49 5.01
N ASN A 144 -28.63 -10.62 5.67
CA ASN A 144 -29.68 -11.02 6.59
C ASN A 144 -29.43 -10.38 7.96
N THR A 145 -30.31 -9.47 8.34
CA THR A 145 -30.33 -8.85 9.66
C THR A 145 -31.13 -9.72 10.61
N GLY A 146 -30.43 -10.55 11.39
CA GLY A 146 -31.04 -11.31 12.48
C GLY A 146 -31.17 -10.44 13.73
N GLY A 147 -32.33 -10.47 14.40
CA GLY A 147 -32.50 -9.79 15.69
C GLY A 147 -32.34 -8.26 15.61
N SER A 148 -31.36 -7.72 16.32
CA SER A 148 -31.05 -6.27 16.40
C SER A 148 -29.99 -5.80 15.40
N ASP A 149 -29.48 -6.69 14.54
CA ASP A 149 -28.43 -6.34 13.58
C ASP A 149 -28.95 -5.36 12.52
N ILE A 150 -28.06 -4.45 12.12
CA ILE A 150 -28.27 -3.49 11.03
C ILE A 150 -27.19 -3.68 9.97
N VAL A 151 -27.45 -3.14 8.79
CA VAL A 151 -26.49 -3.07 7.68
C VAL A 151 -26.09 -1.63 7.47
N VAL A 152 -24.80 -1.37 7.34
CA VAL A 152 -24.24 -0.06 6.99
C VAL A 152 -23.23 -0.22 5.87
N GLY A 153 -23.23 0.69 4.91
CA GLY A 153 -22.25 0.70 3.82
C GLY A 153 -22.80 0.27 2.47
N LEU A 154 -24.00 -0.31 2.39
CA LEU A 154 -24.70 -0.47 1.12
C LEU A 154 -25.44 0.82 0.71
N PRO A 155 -25.74 1.03 -0.58
CA PRO A 155 -26.52 2.18 -1.03
C PRO A 155 -27.82 2.31 -0.23
N ASN A 156 -28.06 3.49 0.34
CA ASN A 156 -29.19 3.77 1.22
C ASN A 156 -29.31 2.85 2.45
N ASN A 157 -28.22 2.24 2.89
CA ASN A 157 -28.18 1.20 3.94
C ASN A 157 -29.23 0.08 3.71
N ALA A 158 -29.44 -0.25 2.44
CA ALA A 158 -30.33 -1.36 2.07
C ALA A 158 -29.73 -2.70 2.48
N ALA A 159 -30.56 -3.67 2.79
CA ALA A 159 -30.09 -5.05 3.08
C ALA A 159 -29.81 -5.87 1.80
N SER A 160 -29.99 -5.30 0.61
CA SER A 160 -29.76 -5.99 -0.66
C SER A 160 -29.18 -5.04 -1.70
N TRP A 161 -28.27 -5.56 -2.51
CA TRP A 161 -27.62 -4.84 -3.59
C TRP A 161 -27.37 -5.72 -4.80
N THR A 162 -27.91 -5.37 -5.97
CA THR A 162 -27.57 -6.03 -7.23
C THR A 162 -26.32 -5.38 -7.80
N VAL A 163 -25.29 -6.21 -8.02
CA VAL A 163 -24.00 -5.75 -8.52
C VAL A 163 -24.16 -5.23 -9.96
N PRO A 164 -23.82 -3.96 -10.22
CA PRO A 164 -23.97 -3.39 -11.55
C PRO A 164 -23.18 -4.16 -12.62
N PRO A 165 -23.68 -4.25 -13.87
CA PRO A 165 -22.98 -4.96 -14.95
C PRO A 165 -21.60 -4.37 -15.28
N ASN A 166 -21.40 -3.09 -15.01
CA ASN A 166 -20.16 -2.35 -15.24
C ASN A 166 -19.29 -2.25 -13.98
N PHE A 167 -19.60 -3.00 -12.93
CA PHE A 167 -18.79 -3.04 -11.72
C PHE A 167 -17.34 -3.42 -12.08
N PRO A 168 -16.31 -2.65 -11.68
CA PRO A 168 -14.94 -2.84 -12.15
C PRO A 168 -14.40 -4.24 -11.87
N PRO A 169 -13.51 -4.74 -12.72
CA PRO A 169 -12.92 -6.07 -12.53
C PRO A 169 -11.81 -6.11 -11.48
N SER A 170 -11.34 -4.95 -11.00
CA SER A 170 -10.28 -4.88 -9.98
C SER A 170 -10.85 -5.07 -8.58
N PRO A 171 -10.22 -5.90 -7.73
CA PRO A 171 -10.68 -6.11 -6.36
C PRO A 171 -10.45 -4.89 -5.45
N VAL A 172 -9.42 -4.10 -5.72
CA VAL A 172 -8.80 -3.24 -4.71
C VAL A 172 -9.56 -1.93 -4.46
N SER A 173 -10.31 -1.41 -5.42
CA SER A 173 -10.99 -0.13 -5.25
C SER A 173 -12.50 -0.19 -5.45
N ALA A 174 -12.98 -1.21 -6.13
CA ALA A 174 -14.34 -1.25 -6.65
C ALA A 174 -15.40 -1.78 -5.68
N SER A 175 -15.02 -2.22 -4.50
CA SER A 175 -15.95 -2.68 -3.51
C SER A 175 -16.08 -1.68 -2.36
N ARG A 176 -16.96 -2.00 -1.46
CA ARG A 176 -17.25 -1.21 -0.26
C ARG A 176 -17.11 -2.09 0.96
N TYR A 177 -16.92 -1.48 2.11
CA TYR A 177 -17.07 -2.20 3.36
C TYR A 177 -18.54 -2.22 3.78
N VAL A 178 -19.02 -3.36 4.25
CA VAL A 178 -20.38 -3.54 4.75
C VAL A 178 -20.33 -4.02 6.18
N TYR A 179 -20.83 -3.20 7.08
CA TYR A 179 -21.00 -3.55 8.49
C TYR A 179 -22.27 -4.39 8.67
N LEU A 180 -22.15 -5.43 9.48
CA LEU A 180 -23.26 -6.26 9.93
C LEU A 180 -23.12 -6.51 11.44
N GLY A 181 -24.04 -5.97 12.22
CA GLY A 181 -24.00 -6.06 13.69
C GLY A 181 -25.05 -5.17 14.36
N PRO A 182 -25.04 -5.07 15.70
CA PRO A 182 -25.96 -4.24 16.44
C PRO A 182 -25.77 -2.76 16.11
N ARG A 183 -26.74 -1.91 16.46
CA ARG A 183 -26.65 -0.47 16.19
C ARG A 183 -25.51 0.17 16.99
N ALA A 184 -24.37 0.38 16.35
CA ALA A 184 -23.16 0.97 16.92
C ALA A 184 -22.69 2.22 16.14
N GLN A 185 -23.57 2.79 15.30
CA GLN A 185 -23.24 3.95 14.47
C GLN A 185 -23.24 5.24 15.30
N ILE A 186 -22.26 6.08 15.02
CA ILE A 186 -22.21 7.48 15.43
C ILE A 186 -22.40 8.33 14.16
N PRO A 187 -23.62 8.76 13.85
CA PRO A 187 -23.83 9.68 12.73
C PRO A 187 -23.26 11.05 13.08
N ASP A 188 -22.61 11.65 12.09
CA ASP A 188 -21.94 12.93 12.24
C ASP A 188 -22.10 13.78 10.97
N SER A 189 -21.77 15.07 11.06
CA SER A 189 -21.87 16.01 9.95
C SER A 189 -20.96 15.69 8.76
N ILE A 190 -19.83 15.00 9.00
CA ILE A 190 -18.87 14.60 7.95
C ILE A 190 -19.04 13.15 7.51
N GLY A 191 -19.78 12.33 8.26
CA GLY A 191 -19.93 10.93 7.91
C GLY A 191 -20.56 10.04 8.97
N THR A 192 -20.28 8.76 8.86
CA THR A 192 -20.71 7.74 9.82
C THR A 192 -19.50 7.04 10.41
N PHE A 193 -19.45 6.94 11.73
CA PHE A 193 -18.41 6.24 12.45
C PHE A 193 -18.97 4.97 13.09
N VAL A 194 -18.22 3.87 12.95
CA VAL A 194 -18.55 2.59 13.58
C VAL A 194 -17.28 2.06 14.27
N PHE A 195 -17.35 1.95 15.58
CA PHE A 195 -16.23 1.44 16.37
C PHE A 195 -16.57 0.07 16.95
N ALA A 196 -15.57 -0.81 16.95
CA ALA A 196 -15.68 -2.09 17.63
C ALA A 196 -15.94 -1.91 19.13
N THR A 197 -16.70 -2.83 19.70
CA THR A 197 -16.84 -2.94 21.15
C THR A 197 -15.46 -3.12 21.77
N GLY A 198 -15.13 -2.30 22.79
CA GLY A 198 -13.82 -2.31 23.44
C GLY A 198 -12.76 -1.40 22.82
N THR A 199 -13.02 -0.73 21.68
CA THR A 199 -12.13 0.35 21.20
C THR A 199 -12.05 1.45 22.26
N PRO A 200 -10.83 1.87 22.70
CA PRO A 200 -10.66 2.91 23.70
C PRO A 200 -11.31 4.24 23.32
N ASP A 201 -11.96 4.91 24.25
CA ASP A 201 -12.69 6.16 23.98
C ASP A 201 -11.78 7.29 23.48
N TRP A 202 -10.54 7.35 23.96
CA TRP A 202 -9.55 8.30 23.46
C TRP A 202 -9.28 8.08 21.95
N MET A 203 -9.16 6.83 21.53
CA MET A 203 -8.91 6.49 20.12
C MET A 203 -10.12 6.86 19.25
N LYS A 204 -11.36 6.56 19.71
CA LYS A 204 -12.59 6.99 19.03
C LYS A 204 -12.60 8.50 18.85
N GLY A 205 -12.31 9.23 19.95
CA GLY A 205 -12.24 10.69 19.93
C GLY A 205 -11.21 11.23 18.94
N GLU A 206 -9.99 10.62 18.91
CA GLU A 206 -8.93 11.06 17.99
C GLU A 206 -9.24 10.77 16.52
N VAL A 207 -9.79 9.61 16.20
CA VAL A 207 -10.21 9.29 14.82
C VAL A 207 -11.28 10.28 14.33
N ILE A 208 -12.32 10.53 15.14
CA ILE A 208 -13.37 11.50 14.82
C ILE A 208 -12.77 12.89 14.66
N ARG A 209 -12.00 13.35 15.62
CA ARG A 209 -11.36 14.68 15.62
C ARG A 209 -10.49 14.88 14.38
N THR A 210 -9.70 13.87 14.03
CA THR A 210 -8.81 13.95 12.88
C THR A 210 -9.58 14.06 11.57
N LEU A 211 -10.59 13.21 11.35
CA LEU A 211 -11.43 13.29 10.14
C LEU A 211 -12.18 14.62 10.04
N HIS A 212 -12.69 15.16 11.15
CA HIS A 212 -13.29 16.49 11.21
C HIS A 212 -12.34 17.63 10.80
N ALA A 213 -11.07 17.48 11.10
CA ALA A 213 -10.05 18.46 10.74
C ALA A 213 -9.60 18.30 9.27
N VAL A 214 -9.28 17.07 8.85
CA VAL A 214 -8.60 16.83 7.56
C VAL A 214 -9.55 16.82 6.36
N ILE A 215 -10.79 16.34 6.47
CA ILE A 215 -11.73 16.35 5.34
C ILE A 215 -12.00 17.79 4.88
N PRO A 216 -12.45 18.73 5.74
CA PRO A 216 -12.66 20.11 5.31
C PRO A 216 -11.36 20.81 4.90
N PHE A 217 -10.22 20.41 5.44
CA PHE A 217 -8.92 20.93 5.03
C PHE A 217 -8.63 20.53 3.57
N TYR A 218 -8.71 19.25 3.22
CA TYR A 218 -8.48 18.78 1.86
C TYR A 218 -9.52 19.33 0.88
N GLU A 219 -10.81 19.42 1.26
CA GLU A 219 -11.83 20.06 0.44
C GLU A 219 -11.47 21.48 0.05
N ARG A 220 -10.99 22.28 1.02
CA ARG A 220 -10.56 23.67 0.76
C ARG A 220 -9.31 23.74 -0.11
N GLN A 221 -8.31 22.89 0.18
CA GLN A 221 -7.03 22.90 -0.53
C GLN A 221 -7.17 22.41 -1.97
N LEU A 222 -8.00 21.40 -2.20
CA LEU A 222 -8.24 20.82 -3.52
C LEU A 222 -9.38 21.51 -4.29
N GLY A 223 -10.16 22.38 -3.63
CA GLY A 223 -11.32 23.02 -4.21
C GLY A 223 -12.46 22.07 -4.60
N ARG A 224 -12.48 20.86 -3.99
CA ARG A 224 -13.44 19.79 -4.32
C ARG A 224 -13.97 19.13 -3.07
N LYS A 225 -15.29 19.13 -2.96
CA LYS A 225 -16.01 18.44 -1.89
C LYS A 225 -16.18 16.95 -2.23
N LEU A 226 -16.25 16.13 -1.20
CA LEU A 226 -16.69 14.74 -1.34
C LEU A 226 -18.17 14.72 -1.79
N PRO A 227 -18.54 13.85 -2.75
CA PRO A 227 -19.92 13.77 -3.25
C PRO A 227 -20.87 13.09 -2.25
N SER A 228 -20.34 12.35 -1.29
CA SER A 228 -21.08 11.73 -0.19
C SER A 228 -20.28 11.77 1.11
N PRO A 229 -20.95 11.72 2.26
CA PRO A 229 -20.27 11.61 3.56
C PRO A 229 -19.40 10.37 3.66
N ALA A 230 -18.26 10.48 4.35
CA ALA A 230 -17.36 9.38 4.59
C ALA A 230 -17.94 8.33 5.58
N THR A 231 -17.43 7.12 5.54
CA THR A 231 -17.72 6.10 6.56
C THR A 231 -16.41 5.55 7.10
N ALA A 232 -16.23 5.58 8.41
CA ALA A 232 -15.04 5.03 9.06
C ALA A 232 -15.40 3.89 10.01
N TYR A 233 -14.75 2.76 9.81
CA TYR A 233 -14.78 1.60 10.71
C TYR A 233 -13.44 1.54 11.43
N ALA A 234 -13.47 1.31 12.76
CA ALA A 234 -12.23 1.18 13.50
C ALA A 234 -12.31 0.07 14.55
N VAL A 235 -11.24 -0.70 14.64
CA VAL A 235 -11.09 -1.80 15.60
C VAL A 235 -9.69 -1.81 16.20
N ASN A 236 -9.62 -2.06 17.50
CA ASN A 236 -8.39 -2.36 18.21
C ASN A 236 -8.38 -3.83 18.65
N PHE A 237 -7.33 -4.54 18.27
CA PHE A 237 -7.07 -5.92 18.68
C PHE A 237 -5.98 -5.91 19.76
N PRO A 238 -6.32 -6.07 21.05
CA PRO A 238 -5.37 -6.06 22.14
C PRO A 238 -4.60 -7.39 22.21
N LEU A 239 -3.82 -7.71 21.20
CA LEU A 239 -3.02 -8.94 21.16
C LEU A 239 -1.82 -8.80 22.11
N GLU A 240 -1.75 -9.66 23.11
CA GLU A 240 -0.66 -9.67 24.12
C GLU A 240 0.71 -10.03 23.50
N SER A 241 0.72 -10.69 22.35
CA SER A 241 1.94 -11.17 21.71
C SER A 241 2.70 -10.15 20.85
N GLN A 242 2.16 -8.94 20.68
CA GLN A 242 2.80 -7.87 19.88
C GLN A 242 3.26 -6.74 20.80
N ASP A 243 4.56 -6.67 21.04
CA ASP A 243 5.17 -5.63 21.89
C ASP A 243 5.19 -4.23 21.25
N THR A 244 4.86 -4.13 19.97
CA THR A 244 4.89 -2.88 19.20
C THR A 244 3.50 -2.49 18.71
N ALA A 245 3.24 -1.18 18.69
CA ALA A 245 2.07 -0.64 18.01
C ALA A 245 2.12 -1.01 16.52
N SER A 246 1.13 -1.72 16.05
CA SER A 246 0.95 -2.03 14.64
C SER A 246 -0.42 -1.53 14.17
N PHE A 247 -0.51 -1.16 12.90
CA PHE A 247 -1.76 -0.70 12.30
C PHE A 247 -1.82 -1.06 10.82
N ARG A 248 -3.02 -1.04 10.30
CA ARG A 248 -3.31 -1.04 8.88
C ARG A 248 -4.61 -0.32 8.62
N ALA A 249 -4.66 0.38 7.51
CA ALA A 249 -5.89 0.97 7.04
C ALA A 249 -6.10 0.64 5.56
N ASP A 250 -7.34 0.62 5.14
CA ASP A 250 -7.72 0.32 3.76
C ASP A 250 -8.90 1.22 3.38
N VAL A 251 -8.84 1.89 2.21
CA VAL A 251 -9.89 2.78 1.69
C VAL A 251 -10.58 2.14 0.49
N THR A 252 -11.89 2.38 0.37
CA THR A 252 -12.68 1.95 -0.79
C THR A 252 -13.24 3.13 -1.58
N ASP A 253 -13.65 2.90 -2.82
CA ASP A 253 -14.16 3.92 -3.75
C ASP A 253 -15.39 4.70 -3.25
N ASP A 254 -16.12 4.16 -2.29
CA ASP A 254 -17.29 4.83 -1.70
C ASP A 254 -16.95 5.69 -0.46
N PHE A 255 -15.71 6.20 -0.35
CA PHE A 255 -15.23 7.02 0.76
C PHE A 255 -15.35 6.31 2.11
N MET A 256 -15.04 5.02 2.13
CA MET A 256 -15.04 4.23 3.35
C MET A 256 -13.61 3.87 3.72
N VAL A 257 -13.30 3.94 5.01
CA VAL A 257 -12.02 3.53 5.56
C VAL A 257 -12.22 2.50 6.66
N LEU A 258 -11.40 1.43 6.64
CA LEU A 258 -11.30 0.45 7.72
C LEU A 258 -9.95 0.61 8.41
N LEU A 259 -9.97 1.07 9.66
CA LEU A 259 -8.81 1.28 10.51
C LEU A 259 -8.65 0.10 11.46
N ARG A 260 -7.53 -0.59 11.41
CA ARG A 260 -7.22 -1.76 12.22
C ARG A 260 -5.94 -1.51 13.01
N PHE A 261 -6.00 -1.68 14.32
CA PHE A 261 -4.89 -1.43 15.24
C PHE A 261 -4.58 -2.69 16.05
N TRP A 262 -3.31 -3.02 16.24
CA TRP A 262 -2.87 -4.19 17.01
C TRP A 262 -1.86 -3.80 18.07
N GLY A 263 -1.94 -4.48 19.21
CA GLY A 263 -1.00 -4.40 20.30
C GLY A 263 -1.49 -3.61 21.51
N PRO A 264 -0.91 -3.87 22.69
CA PRO A 264 -1.31 -3.30 23.96
C PRO A 264 -1.02 -1.79 24.07
N THR A 265 -0.11 -1.26 23.26
CA THR A 265 0.26 0.17 23.25
C THR A 265 -0.91 1.08 22.87
N TRP A 266 -1.92 0.57 22.18
CA TRP A 266 -3.13 1.31 21.83
C TRP A 266 -4.16 1.40 22.96
N SER A 267 -3.92 0.75 24.11
CA SER A 267 -4.84 0.80 25.26
C SER A 267 -4.87 2.16 25.95
N GLN A 268 -3.79 2.93 25.86
CA GLN A 268 -3.65 4.24 26.53
C GLN A 268 -3.18 5.31 25.53
N PRO A 269 -3.63 6.57 25.67
CA PRO A 269 -3.13 7.66 24.86
C PRO A 269 -1.68 8.00 25.22
N GLY A 270 -0.86 8.18 24.20
CA GLY A 270 0.48 8.76 24.30
C GLY A 270 0.72 9.69 23.12
N PRO A 271 1.70 10.61 23.19
CA PRO A 271 1.99 11.52 22.10
C PRO A 271 2.24 10.80 20.77
N ASP A 272 2.97 9.67 20.80
CA ASP A 272 3.30 8.89 19.63
C ASP A 272 2.05 8.21 19.03
N GLN A 273 1.19 7.61 19.88
CA GLN A 273 -0.05 6.96 19.43
C GLN A 273 -1.04 7.97 18.84
N VAL A 274 -1.16 9.14 19.46
CA VAL A 274 -1.99 10.24 18.95
C VAL A 274 -1.44 10.74 17.60
N GLY A 275 -0.12 10.95 17.52
CA GLY A 275 0.55 11.34 16.28
C GLY A 275 0.34 10.33 15.14
N LEU A 276 0.46 9.04 15.44
CA LEU A 276 0.19 7.96 14.49
C LEU A 276 -1.28 7.94 14.01
N ILE A 277 -2.26 8.18 14.89
CA ILE A 277 -3.66 8.29 14.46
C ILE A 277 -3.84 9.48 13.50
N HIS A 278 -3.24 10.64 13.82
CA HIS A 278 -3.29 11.80 12.93
C HIS A 278 -2.68 11.48 11.56
N GLU A 279 -1.53 10.79 11.55
CA GLU A 279 -0.83 10.42 10.32
C GLU A 279 -1.66 9.45 9.47
N ILE A 280 -2.07 8.31 10.06
CA ILE A 280 -2.83 7.26 9.36
C ILE A 280 -4.15 7.82 8.84
N VAL A 281 -4.93 8.48 9.69
CA VAL A 281 -6.26 8.99 9.31
C VAL A 281 -6.15 10.09 8.26
N SER A 282 -5.12 10.94 8.33
CA SER A 282 -4.89 11.97 7.31
C SER A 282 -4.44 11.37 5.97
N HIS A 283 -3.61 10.32 6.01
CA HIS A 283 -3.17 9.57 4.84
C HIS A 283 -4.37 8.94 4.13
N GLU A 284 -5.14 8.15 4.86
CA GLU A 284 -6.31 7.45 4.31
C GLU A 284 -7.40 8.44 3.82
N ALA A 285 -7.59 9.55 4.52
CA ALA A 285 -8.52 10.57 4.07
C ALA A 285 -8.11 11.20 2.73
N PHE A 286 -6.79 11.32 2.43
CA PHE A 286 -6.36 11.84 1.13
C PHE A 286 -6.71 10.88 -0.01
N HIS A 287 -6.77 9.58 0.23
CA HIS A 287 -7.20 8.59 -0.75
C HIS A 287 -8.65 8.76 -1.20
N PHE A 288 -9.49 9.49 -0.46
CA PHE A 288 -10.82 9.85 -0.94
C PHE A 288 -10.76 10.69 -2.23
N TRP A 289 -9.68 11.45 -2.44
CA TRP A 289 -9.47 12.22 -3.67
C TRP A 289 -8.57 11.51 -4.67
N ASN A 290 -7.41 11.01 -4.24
CA ASN A 290 -6.43 10.44 -5.16
C ASN A 290 -6.61 8.95 -5.45
N GLY A 291 -7.61 8.31 -4.86
CA GLY A 291 -7.97 6.89 -5.05
C GLY A 291 -9.43 6.73 -5.46
N SER A 292 -10.37 7.35 -4.71
CA SER A 292 -11.79 7.15 -4.92
C SER A 292 -12.39 8.10 -5.98
N LEU A 293 -12.11 9.41 -5.92
CA LEU A 293 -12.59 10.36 -6.93
C LEU A 293 -11.77 10.33 -8.22
N PHE A 294 -10.47 10.26 -8.07
CA PHE A 294 -9.49 10.19 -9.15
C PHE A 294 -8.54 9.03 -8.85
N PHE A 295 -8.16 8.28 -9.85
CA PHE A 295 -7.38 7.07 -9.66
C PHE A 295 -6.16 7.02 -10.59
N PRO A 296 -5.04 6.42 -10.12
CA PRO A 296 -3.85 6.26 -10.94
C PRO A 296 -4.07 5.24 -12.06
N SER A 297 -3.69 5.59 -13.29
CA SER A 297 -3.80 4.68 -14.44
C SER A 297 -2.85 3.48 -14.35
N GLU A 298 -1.71 3.65 -13.68
CA GLU A 298 -0.73 2.60 -13.47
C GLU A 298 -1.13 1.60 -12.39
N GLY A 299 -2.11 1.94 -11.54
CA GLY A 299 -2.63 1.07 -10.48
C GLY A 299 -1.52 0.54 -9.55
N GLU A 300 -1.59 -0.75 -9.23
CA GLU A 300 -0.64 -1.41 -8.33
C GLU A 300 0.77 -1.57 -8.91
N VAL A 301 0.94 -1.40 -10.22
CA VAL A 301 2.25 -1.55 -10.88
C VAL A 301 3.19 -0.41 -10.50
N ASN A 302 2.65 0.78 -10.25
CA ASN A 302 3.45 1.96 -9.93
C ASN A 302 2.77 2.84 -8.85
N PRO A 303 2.65 2.35 -7.61
CA PRO A 303 1.83 2.96 -6.58
C PRO A 303 2.44 4.21 -5.93
N TRP A 304 3.69 4.56 -6.23
CA TRP A 304 4.40 5.64 -5.55
C TRP A 304 3.70 7.01 -5.62
N LEU A 305 3.03 7.30 -6.74
CA LEU A 305 2.31 8.56 -6.90
C LEU A 305 1.05 8.58 -6.04
N HIS A 306 0.37 7.45 -5.91
CA HIS A 306 -0.81 7.26 -5.08
C HIS A 306 -0.47 7.30 -3.59
N GLU A 307 0.37 6.38 -3.14
CA GLU A 307 0.73 6.21 -1.72
C GLU A 307 1.64 7.33 -1.20
N GLY A 308 2.68 7.67 -1.96
CA GLY A 308 3.61 8.71 -1.54
C GLY A 308 2.99 10.11 -1.47
N SER A 309 1.96 10.38 -2.30
CA SER A 309 1.23 11.63 -2.15
C SER A 309 0.37 11.65 -0.89
N ALA A 310 -0.30 10.56 -0.56
CA ALA A 310 -1.08 10.46 0.67
C ALA A 310 -0.17 10.61 1.90
N THR A 311 1.02 10.00 1.89
CA THR A 311 2.03 10.17 2.93
C THR A 311 2.44 11.63 3.07
N TYR A 312 2.84 12.28 1.98
CA TYR A 312 3.25 13.70 2.02
C TYR A 312 2.12 14.62 2.46
N MET A 313 0.91 14.45 1.91
CA MET A 313 -0.24 15.28 2.25
C MET A 313 -0.68 15.09 3.71
N SER A 314 -0.52 13.90 4.28
CA SER A 314 -0.78 13.68 5.70
C SER A 314 0.14 14.53 6.58
N TRP A 315 1.43 14.62 6.25
CA TRP A 315 2.40 15.47 6.95
C TRP A 315 2.13 16.95 6.76
N VAL A 316 1.69 17.37 5.59
CA VAL A 316 1.24 18.77 5.37
C VAL A 316 0.02 19.07 6.24
N ALA A 317 -0.98 18.19 6.24
CA ALA A 317 -2.18 18.36 7.08
C ALA A 317 -1.84 18.38 8.57
N GLN A 318 -0.97 17.48 9.03
CA GLN A 318 -0.54 17.45 10.43
C GLN A 318 0.18 18.74 10.84
N SER A 319 1.00 19.30 9.97
CA SER A 319 1.69 20.56 10.24
C SER A 319 0.72 21.73 10.37
N GLU A 320 -0.28 21.80 9.50
CA GLU A 320 -1.25 22.89 9.45
C GLU A 320 -2.35 22.79 10.53
N LEU A 321 -2.76 21.56 10.88
CA LEU A 321 -3.91 21.31 11.74
C LEU A 321 -3.54 20.91 13.17
N PHE A 322 -2.42 20.22 13.35
CA PHE A 322 -2.04 19.65 14.66
C PHE A 322 -0.71 20.21 15.18
N GLY A 323 -0.12 21.18 14.50
CA GLY A 323 1.01 21.94 14.99
C GLY A 323 2.33 21.16 15.03
N VAL A 324 2.54 20.22 14.12
CA VAL A 324 3.84 19.55 13.96
C VAL A 324 4.89 20.61 13.67
N ASN A 325 5.91 20.69 14.52
CA ASN A 325 6.92 21.74 14.41
C ASN A 325 7.84 21.52 13.19
N PRO A 326 8.44 22.60 12.65
CA PRO A 326 9.30 22.53 11.45
C PRO A 326 10.51 21.60 11.61
N GLU A 327 11.04 21.45 12.82
CA GLU A 327 12.18 20.58 13.11
C GLU A 327 11.79 19.10 12.98
N ALA A 328 10.64 18.71 13.56
CA ALA A 328 10.11 17.35 13.43
C ALA A 328 9.82 17.01 11.96
N ARG A 329 9.25 17.97 11.21
CA ARG A 329 9.00 17.82 9.77
C ARG A 329 10.29 17.66 8.97
N ARG A 330 11.32 18.44 9.27
CA ARG A 330 12.64 18.30 8.65
C ARG A 330 13.26 16.92 8.92
N HIS A 331 13.22 16.46 10.18
CA HIS A 331 13.72 15.14 10.54
C HIS A 331 12.94 14.02 9.84
N HIS A 332 11.62 14.14 9.73
CA HIS A 332 10.82 13.20 8.99
C HIS A 332 11.28 13.13 7.53
N MET A 333 11.36 14.24 6.83
CA MET A 333 11.82 14.28 5.43
C MET A 333 13.25 13.78 5.24
N GLU A 334 14.14 14.04 6.21
CA GLU A 334 15.49 13.48 6.22
C GLU A 334 15.47 11.96 6.32
N ASN A 335 14.60 11.42 7.16
CA ASN A 335 14.41 9.97 7.29
C ASN A 335 13.83 9.36 6.01
N SER A 336 12.76 9.94 5.47
CA SER A 336 12.14 9.46 4.21
C SER A 336 13.12 9.52 3.04
N LEU A 337 13.92 10.59 2.93
CA LEU A 337 14.97 10.70 1.91
C LEU A 337 16.00 9.56 2.05
N ASN A 338 16.45 9.31 3.26
CA ASN A 338 17.44 8.29 3.53
C ASN A 338 16.87 6.87 3.33
N SER A 339 15.62 6.61 3.75
CA SER A 339 14.93 5.35 3.52
C SER A 339 14.67 5.10 2.03
N CYS A 340 14.30 6.14 1.29
CA CYS A 340 14.16 6.06 -0.17
C CYS A 340 15.48 5.67 -0.85
N ILE A 341 16.60 6.31 -0.49
CA ILE A 341 17.92 6.00 -1.05
C ILE A 341 18.30 4.55 -0.76
N GLU A 342 18.00 4.05 0.44
CA GLU A 342 18.22 2.66 0.81
C GLU A 342 17.38 1.70 -0.04
N ALA A 343 16.08 1.98 -0.16
CA ALA A 343 15.16 1.16 -0.93
C ALA A 343 15.52 1.08 -2.42
N LEU A 344 15.96 2.20 -2.98
CA LEU A 344 16.38 2.25 -4.39
C LEU A 344 17.76 1.61 -4.61
N GLY A 345 18.68 1.78 -3.66
CA GLY A 345 20.04 1.25 -3.83
C GLY A 345 20.70 1.74 -5.11
N GLY A 346 20.94 0.81 -6.04
CA GLY A 346 21.44 1.08 -7.38
C GLY A 346 20.35 1.14 -8.46
N SER A 347 19.07 0.86 -8.13
CA SER A 347 17.97 0.77 -9.09
C SER A 347 17.16 2.06 -9.14
N TYR A 348 16.54 2.37 -10.29
CA TYR A 348 15.49 3.39 -10.35
C TYR A 348 14.18 2.89 -9.70
N LEU A 349 13.24 3.79 -9.42
CA LEU A 349 12.06 3.49 -8.60
C LEU A 349 11.25 2.28 -9.09
N VAL A 350 10.86 2.25 -10.37
CA VAL A 350 10.06 1.13 -10.91
C VAL A 350 10.85 -0.19 -10.87
N GLY A 351 12.18 -0.14 -11.10
CA GLY A 351 13.05 -1.30 -10.99
C GLY A 351 13.12 -1.83 -9.54
N ALA A 352 13.22 -0.95 -8.56
CA ALA A 352 13.20 -1.32 -7.14
C ALA A 352 11.84 -1.91 -6.71
N LEU A 353 10.72 -1.34 -7.19
CA LEU A 353 9.38 -1.88 -6.94
C LEU A 353 9.21 -3.30 -7.49
N HIS A 354 9.72 -3.57 -8.69
CA HIS A 354 9.68 -4.91 -9.28
C HIS A 354 10.57 -5.91 -8.53
N ALA A 355 11.70 -5.45 -8.00
CA ALA A 355 12.66 -6.33 -7.32
C ALA A 355 12.27 -6.64 -5.87
N HIS A 356 11.68 -5.67 -5.17
CA HIS A 356 11.48 -5.73 -3.72
C HIS A 356 10.02 -5.56 -3.27
N GLY A 357 9.10 -5.30 -4.21
CA GLY A 357 7.70 -5.00 -3.89
C GLY A 357 7.52 -3.60 -3.27
N TRP A 358 6.39 -3.43 -2.61
CA TRP A 358 6.02 -2.17 -1.93
C TRP A 358 6.92 -1.92 -0.71
N GLY A 359 6.64 -0.91 0.06
CA GLY A 359 7.42 -0.51 1.23
C GLY A 359 8.08 0.85 1.00
N SER A 360 9.29 1.07 1.53
CA SER A 360 9.97 2.37 1.43
C SER A 360 10.13 2.89 0.00
N ALA A 361 10.23 2.02 -1.01
CA ALA A 361 10.25 2.45 -2.40
C ALA A 361 8.93 3.11 -2.83
N THR A 362 7.79 2.68 -2.29
CA THR A 362 6.48 3.27 -2.58
C THR A 362 6.21 4.52 -1.75
N TYR A 363 6.31 4.39 -0.43
CA TYR A 363 5.93 5.42 0.52
C TYR A 363 6.98 6.51 0.63
N ASP A 364 8.21 6.17 1.04
CA ASP A 364 9.26 7.16 1.29
C ASP A 364 9.73 7.84 0.00
N CYS A 365 9.95 7.09 -1.09
CA CYS A 365 10.37 7.70 -2.36
C CYS A 365 9.25 8.51 -3.01
N GLY A 366 8.01 8.04 -2.88
CA GLY A 366 6.85 8.79 -3.34
C GLY A 366 6.68 10.09 -2.55
N GLU A 367 6.84 10.05 -1.23
CA GLU A 367 6.84 11.24 -0.37
C GLU A 367 7.95 12.23 -0.75
N VAL A 368 9.18 11.75 -0.92
CA VAL A 368 10.31 12.58 -1.38
C VAL A 368 10.01 13.23 -2.73
N ALA A 369 9.39 12.52 -3.66
CA ALA A 369 9.00 13.08 -4.95
C ALA A 369 7.95 14.18 -4.81
N GLN A 370 6.96 14.03 -3.91
CA GLN A 370 5.98 15.08 -3.61
C GLN A 370 6.62 16.29 -2.92
N TRP A 371 7.48 16.06 -1.94
CA TRP A 371 8.23 17.11 -1.27
C TRP A 371 9.05 17.96 -2.25
N LEU A 372 9.85 17.32 -3.12
CA LEU A 372 10.62 18.03 -4.14
C LEU A 372 9.73 18.83 -5.08
N SER A 373 8.57 18.29 -5.42
CA SER A 373 7.58 18.96 -6.26
C SER A 373 6.97 20.17 -5.55
N ASP A 374 6.63 20.06 -4.25
CA ASP A 374 6.13 21.19 -3.45
C ASP A 374 7.15 22.32 -3.37
N VAL A 375 8.41 21.98 -3.10
CA VAL A 375 9.53 22.96 -3.07
C VAL A 375 9.65 23.68 -4.40
N GLY A 376 9.61 22.96 -5.51
CA GLY A 376 9.69 23.56 -6.85
C GLY A 376 8.51 24.47 -7.16
N VAL A 377 7.28 24.07 -6.83
CA VAL A 377 6.09 24.90 -6.98
C VAL A 377 6.20 26.17 -6.15
N ARG A 378 6.48 26.05 -4.86
CA ARG A 378 6.64 27.20 -3.94
C ARG A 378 7.69 28.18 -4.42
N LYS A 379 8.86 27.66 -4.79
CA LYS A 379 9.97 28.48 -5.29
C LYS A 379 9.60 29.23 -6.57
N SER A 380 9.06 28.53 -7.58
CA SER A 380 8.72 29.15 -8.87
C SER A 380 7.56 30.16 -8.78
N THR A 381 6.77 30.10 -7.71
CA THR A 381 5.61 30.98 -7.51
C THR A 381 5.75 31.95 -6.33
N ASN A 382 6.95 32.10 -5.77
CA ASN A 382 7.22 32.90 -4.57
C ASN A 382 6.25 32.55 -3.40
N ASN A 383 6.02 31.28 -3.15
CA ASN A 383 5.11 30.73 -2.14
C ASN A 383 3.62 31.06 -2.34
N SER A 384 3.21 31.59 -3.49
CA SER A 384 1.78 31.82 -3.77
C SER A 384 1.01 30.53 -4.11
N GLN A 385 1.71 29.48 -4.49
CA GLN A 385 1.18 28.12 -4.74
C GLN A 385 2.01 27.08 -4.00
N ASN A 386 1.41 25.91 -3.82
CA ASN A 386 2.00 24.74 -3.15
C ASN A 386 1.62 23.46 -3.89
N ILE A 387 1.94 22.31 -3.30
CA ILE A 387 1.66 20.98 -3.86
C ILE A 387 0.17 20.78 -4.19
N PHE A 388 -0.76 21.33 -3.41
CA PHE A 388 -2.20 21.22 -3.71
C PHE A 388 -2.56 21.88 -5.04
N SER A 389 -1.89 22.99 -5.40
CA SER A 389 -2.11 23.63 -6.70
C SER A 389 -1.72 22.73 -7.88
N LEU A 390 -0.71 21.88 -7.70
CA LEU A 390 -0.32 20.87 -8.68
C LEU A 390 -1.37 19.78 -8.78
N TRP A 391 -1.84 19.25 -7.63
CA TRP A 391 -2.87 18.22 -7.58
C TRP A 391 -4.21 18.70 -8.12
N VAL A 392 -4.61 19.95 -7.87
CA VAL A 392 -5.80 20.57 -8.50
C VAL A 392 -5.72 20.53 -10.02
N LYS A 393 -4.55 20.85 -10.59
CA LYS A 393 -4.34 20.79 -12.04
C LYS A 393 -4.33 19.34 -12.56
N LEU A 394 -3.75 18.41 -11.80
CA LEU A 394 -3.72 17.00 -12.16
C LEU A 394 -5.14 16.41 -12.18
N PHE A 395 -5.95 16.69 -11.17
CA PHE A 395 -7.34 16.25 -11.12
C PHE A 395 -8.21 16.91 -12.20
N ALA A 396 -7.97 18.19 -12.51
CA ALA A 396 -8.67 18.84 -13.63
C ALA A 396 -8.32 18.20 -14.99
N ALA A 397 -7.06 17.78 -15.18
CA ALA A 397 -6.68 17.03 -16.37
C ALA A 397 -7.29 15.62 -16.38
N ALA A 398 -7.32 14.94 -15.23
CA ALA A 398 -7.91 13.61 -15.08
C ALA A 398 -9.41 13.56 -15.43
N GLU A 399 -10.17 14.64 -15.21
CA GLU A 399 -11.59 14.71 -15.62
C GLU A 399 -11.80 14.43 -17.10
N ALA A 400 -10.89 14.90 -17.96
CA ALA A 400 -10.92 14.60 -19.40
C ALA A 400 -10.64 13.12 -19.70
N HIS A 401 -10.03 12.39 -18.75
CA HIS A 401 -9.66 10.99 -18.84
C HIS A 401 -10.50 10.09 -17.91
N LYS A 402 -11.77 10.45 -17.67
CA LYS A 402 -12.73 9.70 -16.82
C LYS A 402 -12.25 9.49 -15.39
N GLY A 403 -11.54 10.47 -14.85
CA GLY A 403 -10.99 10.44 -13.49
C GLY A 403 -9.60 9.80 -13.36
N SER A 404 -9.01 9.32 -14.45
CA SER A 404 -7.69 8.69 -14.40
C SER A 404 -6.56 9.70 -14.58
N TYR A 405 -5.50 9.59 -13.77
CA TYR A 405 -4.26 10.36 -13.89
C TYR A 405 -3.05 9.41 -13.95
N SER A 406 -1.93 9.90 -14.46
CA SER A 406 -0.71 9.10 -14.62
C SER A 406 0.54 9.79 -14.06
N THR A 407 1.59 9.00 -13.83
CA THR A 407 2.94 9.51 -13.54
C THR A 407 3.42 10.49 -14.62
N ALA A 408 3.12 10.21 -15.88
CA ALA A 408 3.50 11.07 -17.00
C ALA A 408 2.81 12.44 -16.92
N ASP A 409 1.50 12.47 -16.57
CA ASP A 409 0.76 13.71 -16.38
C ASP A 409 1.32 14.52 -15.24
N PHE A 410 1.59 13.88 -14.08
CA PHE A 410 2.21 14.51 -12.93
C PHE A 410 3.56 15.13 -13.27
N LEU A 411 4.47 14.38 -13.88
CA LEU A 411 5.80 14.86 -14.27
C LEU A 411 5.75 15.97 -15.33
N SER A 412 4.75 15.92 -16.22
CA SER A 412 4.52 16.99 -17.19
C SER A 412 4.15 18.30 -16.49
N LEU A 413 3.26 18.24 -15.48
CA LEU A 413 2.87 19.40 -14.69
C LEU A 413 4.04 19.96 -13.87
N VAL A 414 4.80 19.10 -13.18
CA VAL A 414 6.00 19.52 -12.42
C VAL A 414 6.97 20.28 -13.32
N ARG A 415 7.18 19.83 -14.54
CA ARG A 415 8.06 20.50 -15.51
C ARG A 415 7.61 21.92 -15.84
N THR A 416 6.31 22.21 -15.80
CA THR A 416 5.78 23.57 -16.09
C THR A 416 6.10 24.56 -14.99
N PHE A 417 6.32 24.08 -13.75
CA PHE A 417 6.65 24.92 -12.61
C PHE A 417 8.16 25.17 -12.49
N ASP A 418 8.96 24.13 -12.43
CA ASP A 418 10.40 24.24 -12.18
C ASP A 418 11.22 23.11 -12.83
N PRO A 419 12.06 23.42 -13.85
CA PRO A 419 12.91 22.41 -14.51
C PRO A 419 13.94 21.75 -13.57
N ALA A 420 14.42 22.45 -12.53
CA ALA A 420 15.39 21.88 -11.57
C ALA A 420 14.75 20.79 -10.73
N THR A 421 13.47 20.95 -10.34
CA THR A 421 12.70 19.90 -9.66
C THR A 421 12.63 18.64 -10.50
N ARG A 422 12.37 18.76 -11.79
CA ARG A 422 12.35 17.59 -12.67
C ARG A 422 13.72 16.90 -12.76
N ALA A 423 14.81 17.66 -12.79
CA ALA A 423 16.15 17.08 -12.79
C ALA A 423 16.42 16.29 -11.50
N ALA A 424 16.04 16.86 -10.34
CA ALA A 424 16.14 16.18 -9.05
C ALA A 424 15.27 14.90 -9.01
N LEU A 425 14.02 14.97 -9.46
CA LEU A 425 13.14 13.80 -9.55
C LEU A 425 13.70 12.71 -10.48
N GLY A 426 14.39 13.09 -11.56
CA GLY A 426 15.04 12.15 -12.46
C GLY A 426 16.03 11.21 -11.76
N LEU A 427 16.69 11.71 -10.70
CA LEU A 427 17.63 10.92 -9.90
C LEU A 427 16.97 9.71 -9.22
N PHE A 428 15.72 9.85 -8.80
CA PHE A 428 14.96 8.80 -8.11
C PHE A 428 14.18 7.92 -9.08
N LEU A 429 13.55 8.53 -10.08
CA LEU A 429 12.55 7.88 -10.92
C LEU A 429 13.13 7.18 -12.15
N VAL A 430 14.31 7.60 -12.64
CA VAL A 430 14.81 7.19 -13.95
C VAL A 430 16.26 6.70 -13.93
N GLN A 431 17.13 7.29 -13.09
CA GLN A 431 18.56 6.98 -13.12
C GLN A 431 18.89 5.72 -12.33
N ASP A 432 19.79 4.91 -12.87
CA ASP A 432 20.43 3.77 -12.22
C ASP A 432 21.84 4.11 -11.72
N GLY A 433 22.41 3.19 -10.93
CA GLY A 433 23.77 3.29 -10.38
C GLY A 433 23.80 3.93 -8.99
N ARG A 434 24.61 3.34 -8.09
CA ARG A 434 24.76 3.79 -6.69
C ARG A 434 25.48 5.14 -6.61
N GLU A 435 26.38 5.41 -7.53
CA GLU A 435 27.19 6.62 -7.65
C GLU A 435 26.36 7.89 -7.89
N ARG A 436 25.13 7.77 -8.43
CA ARG A 436 24.26 8.92 -8.66
C ARG A 436 23.96 9.72 -7.39
N TRP A 437 23.97 9.07 -6.23
CA TRP A 437 23.69 9.73 -4.96
C TRP A 437 24.70 10.80 -4.58
N THR A 438 25.92 10.75 -5.13
CA THR A 438 26.92 11.81 -4.94
C THR A 438 26.48 13.14 -5.56
N GLN A 439 25.57 13.10 -6.55
CA GLN A 439 25.06 14.30 -7.24
C GLN A 439 23.90 14.96 -6.46
N LEU A 440 23.30 14.28 -5.48
CA LEU A 440 22.11 14.73 -4.80
C LEU A 440 22.25 16.15 -4.19
N PRO A 441 23.29 16.49 -3.44
CA PRO A 441 23.44 17.85 -2.90
C PRO A 441 23.47 18.92 -3.99
N ALA A 442 24.14 18.67 -5.12
CA ALA A 442 24.21 19.60 -6.23
C ALA A 442 22.86 19.78 -6.94
N LEU A 443 22.03 18.73 -7.01
CA LEU A 443 20.69 18.80 -7.59
C LEU A 443 19.65 19.45 -6.65
N LEU A 444 19.86 19.37 -5.34
CA LEU A 444 18.98 19.99 -4.34
C LEU A 444 19.30 21.47 -4.13
N ALA A 445 20.55 21.89 -4.29
CA ALA A 445 20.99 23.28 -4.11
C ALA A 445 20.21 24.32 -4.96
N PRO A 446 19.92 24.10 -6.26
CA PRO A 446 19.08 24.99 -7.04
C PRO A 446 17.65 25.12 -6.51
N LEU A 447 17.16 24.15 -5.76
CA LEU A 447 15.85 24.19 -5.08
C LEU A 447 15.91 24.97 -3.76
N GLY A 448 17.10 25.40 -3.33
CA GLY A 448 17.33 26.05 -2.04
C GLY A 448 17.46 25.05 -0.89
N ILE A 449 17.53 23.75 -1.17
CA ILE A 449 17.69 22.70 -0.17
C ILE A 449 19.19 22.48 0.07
N LYS A 450 19.65 22.73 1.29
CA LYS A 450 21.00 22.34 1.70
C LYS A 450 20.97 20.89 2.16
N ALA A 451 21.73 20.05 1.50
CA ALA A 451 21.99 18.68 1.90
C ALA A 451 23.48 18.46 2.07
N SER A 452 23.88 17.81 3.13
CA SER A 452 25.25 17.39 3.40
C SER A 452 25.34 15.89 3.55
N VAL A 453 26.42 15.30 3.03
CA VAL A 453 26.70 13.88 3.23
C VAL A 453 27.16 13.67 4.67
N GLY A 454 26.51 12.74 5.35
CA GLY A 454 26.86 12.28 6.69
C GLY A 454 27.42 10.86 6.65
N GLU A 455 27.95 10.43 7.78
CA GLU A 455 28.30 9.03 7.97
C GLU A 455 27.04 8.15 7.95
N ALA A 456 27.17 6.93 7.44
CA ALA A 456 26.09 5.98 7.51
C ALA A 456 25.73 5.69 8.99
N PRO A 457 24.47 5.85 9.39
CA PRO A 457 24.05 5.57 10.75
C PRO A 457 24.20 4.07 11.04
N GLU A 458 24.38 3.73 12.31
CA GLU A 458 24.58 2.33 12.73
C GLU A 458 23.45 1.41 12.29
N ARG A 459 22.22 1.92 12.28
CA ARG A 459 21.06 1.19 11.73
C ARG A 459 21.32 0.75 10.29
N ARG A 460 21.80 1.65 9.44
CA ARG A 460 22.10 1.36 8.03
C ARG A 460 23.21 0.34 7.87
N LEU A 461 24.25 0.41 8.70
CA LEU A 461 25.33 -0.57 8.69
C LEU A 461 24.80 -1.97 9.00
N ARG A 462 23.96 -2.11 10.03
CA ARG A 462 23.28 -3.37 10.35
C ARG A 462 22.44 -3.90 9.19
N GLU A 463 21.60 -3.06 8.64
CA GLU A 463 20.71 -3.42 7.52
C GLU A 463 21.52 -3.82 6.28
N THR A 464 22.63 -3.12 5.98
CA THR A 464 23.53 -3.49 4.89
C THR A 464 24.11 -4.89 5.09
N ILE A 465 24.52 -5.22 6.31
CA ILE A 465 24.98 -6.59 6.65
C ILE A 465 23.85 -7.59 6.41
N MET A 466 22.63 -7.33 6.94
CA MET A 466 21.49 -8.26 6.81
C MET A 466 21.13 -8.50 5.35
N TRP A 467 21.02 -7.43 4.55
CA TRP A 467 20.75 -7.57 3.12
C TRP A 467 21.84 -8.34 2.38
N HIS A 468 23.10 -8.15 2.76
CA HIS A 468 24.21 -8.90 2.19
C HIS A 468 24.09 -10.40 2.52
N LEU A 469 23.85 -10.75 3.78
CA LEU A 469 23.66 -12.12 4.23
C LEU A 469 22.50 -12.81 3.50
N LEU A 470 21.36 -12.16 3.39
CA LEU A 470 20.19 -12.72 2.71
C LEU A 470 20.43 -12.91 1.22
N ARG A 471 20.95 -11.90 0.51
CA ARG A 471 21.22 -12.00 -0.93
C ARG A 471 22.25 -13.05 -1.31
N THR A 472 23.23 -13.27 -0.45
CA THR A 472 24.32 -14.21 -0.74
C THR A 472 24.04 -15.65 -0.30
N ASN A 473 23.03 -15.86 0.55
CA ASN A 473 22.74 -17.17 1.12
C ASN A 473 21.30 -17.67 0.83
N CYS A 474 20.39 -16.82 0.36
CA CYS A 474 19.02 -17.22 0.00
C CYS A 474 18.88 -17.35 -1.51
N GLU A 475 18.20 -18.41 -1.95
CA GLU A 475 17.71 -18.52 -3.32
C GLU A 475 16.60 -17.49 -3.59
N ALA A 476 16.27 -17.27 -4.85
CA ALA A 476 15.20 -16.33 -5.23
C ALA A 476 13.89 -16.68 -4.52
N GLY A 477 13.36 -15.75 -3.74
CA GLY A 477 12.14 -15.92 -2.95
C GLY A 477 11.88 -14.73 -2.04
N PHE A 478 10.83 -14.85 -1.23
CA PHE A 478 10.51 -13.82 -0.24
C PHE A 478 11.41 -14.00 0.99
N TYR A 479 12.24 -13.00 1.27
CA TYR A 479 13.03 -12.91 2.48
C TYR A 479 13.13 -11.46 2.95
N GLY A 480 13.32 -11.27 4.26
CA GLY A 480 13.42 -9.95 4.87
C GLY A 480 13.99 -10.01 6.27
N PHE A 481 14.00 -8.88 6.95
CA PHE A 481 14.40 -8.79 8.35
C PHE A 481 13.78 -7.57 9.03
N TRP A 482 13.75 -7.62 10.36
CA TRP A 482 13.40 -6.47 11.20
C TRP A 482 14.11 -6.54 12.54
N ALA A 483 14.29 -5.37 13.16
CA ALA A 483 14.87 -5.30 14.50
C ALA A 483 13.88 -5.83 15.54
N LYS A 484 14.34 -6.71 16.44
CA LYS A 484 13.55 -7.27 17.53
C LYS A 484 14.43 -7.46 18.77
N GLU A 485 14.07 -6.80 19.89
CA GLU A 485 14.70 -6.99 21.20
C GLU A 485 16.23 -7.27 21.19
N GLY A 486 17.00 -6.32 20.67
CA GLY A 486 18.47 -6.39 20.64
C GLY A 486 19.06 -7.35 19.60
N GLY A 487 18.24 -7.83 18.64
CA GLY A 487 18.66 -8.65 17.53
C GLY A 487 17.97 -8.27 16.23
N MET A 488 18.44 -8.84 15.13
CA MET A 488 17.82 -8.74 13.80
C MET A 488 17.14 -10.08 13.49
N LEU A 489 15.82 -10.13 13.56
CA LEU A 489 15.05 -11.31 13.16
C LEU A 489 15.05 -11.40 11.65
N LEU A 490 15.56 -12.48 11.11
CA LEU A 490 15.45 -12.79 9.68
C LEU A 490 14.13 -13.51 9.41
N GLN A 491 13.48 -13.18 8.32
CA GLN A 491 12.40 -13.96 7.74
C GLN A 491 12.96 -14.68 6.52
N THR A 492 13.15 -15.99 6.65
CA THR A 492 13.87 -16.80 5.67
C THR A 492 13.07 -18.06 5.36
N GLY A 493 12.93 -18.37 4.07
CA GLY A 493 12.39 -19.67 3.65
C GLY A 493 13.41 -20.80 3.75
N GLN A 494 13.02 -22.00 3.35
CA GLN A 494 13.89 -23.19 3.33
C GLN A 494 15.11 -23.04 2.40
N GLY A 495 15.04 -22.14 1.40
CA GLY A 495 16.11 -21.88 0.44
C GLY A 495 17.23 -20.95 0.93
N CYS A 496 17.30 -20.63 2.22
CA CYS A 496 18.32 -19.73 2.78
C CYS A 496 19.53 -20.45 3.42
N GLY A 497 19.72 -21.73 3.11
CA GLY A 497 20.86 -22.51 3.61
C GLY A 497 21.00 -22.46 5.13
N PRO A 498 22.18 -22.10 5.68
CA PRO A 498 22.38 -22.03 7.13
C PRO A 498 21.51 -20.99 7.85
N LEU A 499 20.94 -20.01 7.13
CA LEU A 499 20.06 -18.98 7.67
C LEU A 499 18.57 -19.39 7.66
N ALA A 500 18.23 -20.59 7.24
CA ALA A 500 16.85 -21.07 7.25
C ALA A 500 16.28 -21.19 8.68
N GLY A 501 14.97 -20.97 8.84
CA GLY A 501 14.28 -21.12 10.13
C GLY A 501 14.19 -19.86 10.97
N ASP A 502 14.23 -18.69 10.34
CA ASP A 502 13.97 -17.38 10.93
C ASP A 502 14.84 -17.05 12.16
N PRO A 503 16.18 -17.14 12.06
CA PRO A 503 17.07 -16.88 13.19
C PRO A 503 17.05 -15.40 13.59
N THR A 504 17.21 -15.13 14.89
CA THR A 504 17.47 -13.78 15.40
C THR A 504 18.97 -13.57 15.57
N ILE A 505 19.56 -12.74 14.75
CA ILE A 505 20.99 -12.45 14.72
C ILE A 505 21.32 -11.33 15.71
N VAL A 506 22.26 -11.57 16.61
CA VAL A 506 22.70 -10.60 17.62
C VAL A 506 24.12 -10.08 17.39
N SER A 507 24.97 -10.88 16.74
CA SER A 507 26.36 -10.51 16.47
C SER A 507 26.85 -11.09 15.14
N VAL A 508 27.88 -10.47 14.58
CA VAL A 508 28.61 -10.97 13.41
C VAL A 508 30.10 -10.81 13.69
N GLU A 509 30.88 -11.85 13.46
CA GLU A 509 32.33 -11.91 13.78
C GLU A 509 32.65 -11.53 15.25
N GLY A 510 31.75 -11.88 16.17
CA GLY A 510 31.85 -11.53 17.59
C GLY A 510 31.42 -10.12 17.97
N HIS A 511 31.13 -9.23 17.01
CA HIS A 511 30.70 -7.87 17.26
C HIS A 511 29.18 -7.79 17.36
N ASN A 512 28.67 -7.18 18.44
CA ASN A 512 27.24 -6.99 18.64
C ASN A 512 26.67 -5.99 17.62
N LEU A 513 25.58 -6.37 16.94
CA LEU A 513 24.99 -5.56 15.87
C LEU A 513 24.40 -4.21 16.36
N PHE A 514 24.02 -4.11 17.63
CA PHE A 514 23.37 -2.89 18.16
C PHE A 514 24.33 -1.95 18.89
N SER A 515 25.33 -2.50 19.56
CA SER A 515 26.33 -1.69 20.29
C SER A 515 27.63 -1.48 19.52
N GLU A 516 27.92 -2.32 18.50
CA GLU A 516 29.17 -2.33 17.76
C GLU A 516 28.94 -2.45 16.24
N ALA A 517 27.86 -1.86 15.72
CA ALA A 517 27.44 -2.00 14.31
C ALA A 517 28.55 -1.64 13.31
N ARG A 518 29.37 -0.64 13.61
CA ARG A 518 30.49 -0.22 12.76
C ARG A 518 31.61 -1.25 12.75
N ALA A 519 31.94 -1.82 13.89
CA ALA A 519 32.95 -2.89 13.99
C ALA A 519 32.44 -4.16 13.28
N ALA A 520 31.18 -4.53 13.49
CA ALA A 520 30.55 -5.64 12.77
C ALA A 520 30.61 -5.44 11.25
N TYR A 521 30.26 -4.23 10.78
CA TYR A 521 30.31 -3.89 9.36
C TYR A 521 31.73 -4.03 8.80
N SER A 522 32.76 -3.47 9.48
CA SER A 522 34.15 -3.55 9.04
C SER A 522 34.62 -5.00 8.99
N ALA A 523 34.31 -5.81 10.00
CA ALA A 523 34.67 -7.22 10.05
C ALA A 523 34.04 -8.02 8.89
N VAL A 524 32.74 -7.78 8.58
CA VAL A 524 32.07 -8.42 7.43
C VAL A 524 32.71 -7.98 6.12
N HIS A 525 32.98 -6.67 5.96
CA HIS A 525 33.61 -6.12 4.76
C HIS A 525 34.97 -6.80 4.48
N ASP A 526 35.83 -6.84 5.48
CA ASP A 526 37.17 -7.42 5.33
C ASP A 526 37.15 -8.93 5.06
N ARG A 527 36.26 -9.66 5.77
CA ARG A 527 36.08 -11.11 5.56
C ARG A 527 35.54 -11.43 4.16
N CYS A 528 34.53 -10.66 3.71
CA CYS A 528 33.95 -10.90 2.40
C CYS A 528 34.84 -10.43 1.25
N ALA A 529 35.66 -9.40 1.45
CA ALA A 529 36.70 -9.02 0.49
C ALA A 529 37.74 -10.14 0.28
N ALA A 530 38.02 -10.95 1.32
CA ALA A 530 38.91 -12.09 1.27
C ALA A 530 38.20 -13.40 0.86
N ALA A 531 36.95 -13.37 0.40
CA ALA A 531 36.13 -14.56 0.11
C ALA A 531 36.07 -15.57 1.26
N GLY A 532 36.04 -15.08 2.49
CA GLY A 532 36.06 -15.85 3.71
C GLY A 532 34.72 -16.45 4.11
N SER A 533 34.65 -16.94 5.35
CA SER A 533 33.42 -17.35 6.02
C SER A 533 33.14 -16.44 7.19
N LEU A 534 31.88 -16.13 7.43
CA LEU A 534 31.40 -15.31 8.54
C LEU A 534 30.84 -16.19 9.65
N THR A 535 31.10 -15.78 10.87
CA THR A 535 30.50 -16.36 12.08
C THR A 535 29.37 -15.44 12.54
N ILE A 536 28.15 -15.97 12.60
CA ILE A 536 26.91 -15.25 12.93
C ILE A 536 26.40 -15.76 14.27
N GLY A 537 26.38 -14.90 15.29
CA GLY A 537 25.84 -15.25 16.61
C GLY A 537 24.33 -15.07 16.67
N GLN A 538 23.62 -16.08 17.15
CA GLN A 538 22.15 -16.07 17.33
C GLN A 538 21.76 -15.77 18.77
N LYS A 539 20.56 -15.21 18.97
CA LYS A 539 19.98 -14.95 20.31
C LYS A 539 19.75 -16.25 21.10
N ASN A 540 19.24 -17.29 20.44
CA ASN A 540 18.82 -18.56 21.05
C ASN A 540 19.40 -19.74 20.30
N GLY A 541 20.70 -19.80 20.10
CA GLY A 541 21.33 -20.88 19.35
C GLY A 541 22.84 -20.81 19.35
N GLY A 542 23.47 -21.79 18.70
CA GLY A 542 24.89 -21.75 18.40
C GLY A 542 25.23 -20.81 17.26
N ASP A 543 26.52 -20.62 17.01
CA ASP A 543 26.99 -19.82 15.88
C ASP A 543 26.60 -20.46 14.55
N ILE A 544 26.19 -19.64 13.60
CA ILE A 544 25.98 -20.03 12.20
C ILE A 544 27.23 -19.63 11.40
N HIS A 545 27.70 -20.51 10.53
CA HIS A 545 28.74 -20.18 9.59
C HIS A 545 28.19 -20.04 8.19
N VAL A 546 28.38 -18.86 7.59
CA VAL A 546 27.93 -18.54 6.22
C VAL A 546 29.14 -18.17 5.35
N ARG A 547 29.08 -18.53 4.08
CA ARG A 547 30.14 -18.16 3.14
C ARG A 547 29.87 -16.74 2.61
N CYS A 548 30.91 -15.93 2.51
CA CYS A 548 30.91 -14.73 1.70
C CYS A 548 31.14 -15.10 0.23
N SER A 549 30.10 -15.11 -0.56
CA SER A 549 30.21 -15.36 -2.01
C SER A 549 30.55 -14.09 -2.81
N GLU A 550 30.35 -12.93 -2.23
CA GLU A 550 30.54 -11.62 -2.86
C GLU A 550 31.12 -10.62 -1.84
N PRO A 551 31.85 -9.58 -2.26
CA PRO A 551 32.25 -8.48 -1.39
C PRO A 551 31.04 -7.75 -0.82
N LEU A 552 31.13 -7.32 0.45
CA LEU A 552 30.14 -6.41 1.01
C LEU A 552 30.26 -5.06 0.31
N LEU A 553 29.14 -4.56 -0.21
CA LEU A 553 29.11 -3.24 -0.82
C LEU A 553 29.23 -2.15 0.25
N ASP A 554 29.91 -1.06 -0.08
CA ASP A 554 29.92 0.14 0.76
C ASP A 554 28.49 0.59 1.09
N PRO A 555 28.24 1.11 2.31
CA PRO A 555 26.93 1.61 2.66
C PRO A 555 26.62 2.83 1.77
N LEU A 556 25.34 2.97 1.42
CA LEU A 556 24.89 4.16 0.71
C LEU A 556 25.11 5.40 1.58
N PRO A 557 25.40 6.58 0.97
CA PRO A 557 25.59 7.80 1.73
C PRO A 557 24.29 8.14 2.51
N SER A 558 24.46 8.66 3.71
CA SER A 558 23.38 9.29 4.47
C SER A 558 23.41 10.79 4.25
N PHE A 559 22.24 11.40 4.20
CA PHE A 559 22.13 12.85 3.99
C PHE A 559 21.47 13.51 5.19
N LYS A 560 21.99 14.67 5.56
CA LYS A 560 21.39 15.59 6.53
C LYS A 560 20.85 16.79 5.81
N LEU A 561 19.62 17.18 6.11
CA LEU A 561 18.97 18.36 5.56
C LEU A 561 19.21 19.56 6.48
N GLY A 562 19.61 20.69 5.91
CA GLY A 562 19.81 21.95 6.63
C GLY A 562 18.50 22.67 6.94
N ASN A 563 18.54 23.62 7.89
CA ASN A 563 17.39 24.37 8.40
C ASN A 563 16.90 25.51 7.47
N ASP A 564 17.11 25.42 6.18
CA ASP A 564 16.90 26.53 5.25
C ASP A 564 15.45 26.65 4.77
N GLY A 565 14.60 27.26 5.59
CA GLY A 565 13.40 27.97 5.11
C GLY A 565 12.33 27.25 4.28
N LEU A 566 12.55 26.00 3.91
CA LEU A 566 11.75 25.24 2.95
C LEU A 566 10.52 24.56 3.55
N MET A 567 10.32 24.71 4.83
CA MET A 567 9.20 24.11 5.57
C MET A 567 8.30 25.18 6.22
N ARG A 568 8.30 26.40 5.65
CA ARG A 568 7.42 27.48 6.10
C ARG A 568 6.09 27.45 5.38
#